data_20260194a9f5b2cee8f5437eb81ae645
#
_entry.id   20260194a9f5b2cee8f5437eb81ae645
#
_cell.length_a   1.000
_cell.length_b   1.000
_cell.length_c   1.000
_cell.angle_alpha   90.00
_cell.angle_beta   90.00
_cell.angle_gamma   90.00
#
_symmetry.space_group_name_H-M   'P 1'
#
loop_
_entity.id
_entity.type
_entity.pdbx_description
1 polymer ?
#
loop_
_entity_poly.entity_id
_entity_poly.type
_entity_poly.pdbx_seq_one_letter_code
_entity_poly.pdbx_strand_id
1 'polypeptide(L)'
;MVAAMSPALLGARSLSVQADGRALLTQLDFVLQPGEFLAVLGRNGSGKSLTLHTLAGLRAPASGTVLLGDGALAQLPRSEIARRLAFLPQDREDALPLSVYEATLLGRHPHIGWLNGESPRDHAIARAALERMGVANCGARLLATLSGGEQRRAAMAGLLAQEPQVYLLDEPTNHLDPHHQVDVLLAFRERCAAGAAVIATLHDPALAERCADRVLLMHGDGRWRLGAARDVLNAAELSALYSTPMQELSGAGRRAFIPA
;
A
#
# COMPACT_ATOMS: atom_id res chain seq x y z
N MET A 1 -8.07 -33.96 1.06
CA MET A 1 -7.45 -33.15 2.12
C MET A 1 -7.64 -31.70 1.72
N VAL A 2 -8.65 -31.01 2.26
CA VAL A 2 -8.90 -29.59 1.99
C VAL A 2 -7.78 -28.84 2.71
N ALA A 3 -6.89 -28.20 1.95
CA ALA A 3 -5.89 -27.29 2.53
C ALA A 3 -6.65 -26.24 3.33
N ALA A 4 -6.37 -26.14 4.62
CA ALA A 4 -6.92 -25.09 5.47
C ALA A 4 -6.47 -23.75 4.84
N MET A 5 -7.42 -23.00 4.30
CA MET A 5 -7.13 -21.64 3.80
C MET A 5 -6.62 -20.83 4.99
N SER A 6 -5.44 -20.27 4.85
CA SER A 6 -4.92 -19.33 5.86
C SER A 6 -5.95 -18.22 6.08
N PRO A 7 -6.16 -17.76 7.32
CA PRO A 7 -7.11 -16.70 7.58
C PRO A 7 -6.74 -15.45 6.80
N ALA A 8 -7.74 -14.78 6.25
CA ALA A 8 -7.57 -13.53 5.54
C ALA A 8 -6.90 -12.46 6.43
N LEU A 9 -6.02 -11.65 5.87
CA LEU A 9 -5.36 -10.58 6.63
C LEU A 9 -6.20 -9.31 6.67
N LEU A 10 -6.81 -8.94 5.54
CA LEU A 10 -7.70 -7.79 5.41
C LEU A 10 -8.86 -8.16 4.47
N GLY A 11 -10.01 -7.54 4.65
CA GLY A 11 -11.14 -7.72 3.74
C GLY A 11 -12.15 -6.60 3.83
N ALA A 12 -13.08 -6.60 2.90
CA ALA A 12 -14.23 -5.72 2.90
C ALA A 12 -15.49 -6.51 2.55
N ARG A 13 -16.61 -6.14 3.19
CA ARG A 13 -17.95 -6.66 2.90
C ARG A 13 -18.85 -5.50 2.52
N SER A 14 -19.37 -5.54 1.27
CA SER A 14 -20.28 -4.54 0.70
C SER A 14 -19.81 -3.10 0.93
N LEU A 15 -18.49 -2.88 0.83
CA LEU A 15 -17.85 -1.62 1.14
C LEU A 15 -18.20 -0.56 0.10
N SER A 16 -18.70 0.59 0.56
CA SER A 16 -18.92 1.74 -0.30
C SER A 16 -18.17 2.97 0.23
N VAL A 17 -17.58 3.72 -0.69
CA VAL A 17 -16.82 4.95 -0.42
C VAL A 17 -17.44 6.09 -1.21
N GLN A 18 -17.68 7.23 -0.56
CA GLN A 18 -18.28 8.43 -1.15
C GLN A 18 -17.45 9.66 -0.79
N ALA A 19 -17.48 10.68 -1.65
CA ALA A 19 -16.99 12.02 -1.35
C ALA A 19 -17.97 13.04 -1.95
N ASP A 20 -18.33 14.07 -1.18
CA ASP A 20 -19.20 15.17 -1.59
C ASP A 20 -20.50 14.71 -2.26
N GLY A 21 -21.12 13.66 -1.69
CA GLY A 21 -22.36 13.07 -2.20
C GLY A 21 -22.17 12.17 -3.44
N ARG A 22 -20.97 12.06 -4.00
CA ARG A 22 -20.66 11.22 -5.15
C ARG A 22 -20.15 9.85 -4.71
N ALA A 23 -20.74 8.78 -5.23
CA ALA A 23 -20.23 7.43 -5.06
C ALA A 23 -18.94 7.24 -5.86
N LEU A 24 -17.85 6.85 -5.18
CA LEU A 24 -16.55 6.57 -5.79
C LEU A 24 -16.34 5.07 -5.97
N LEU A 25 -16.86 4.29 -5.03
CA LEU A 25 -16.82 2.83 -5.02
C LEU A 25 -18.08 2.32 -4.33
N THR A 26 -18.74 1.31 -4.90
CA THR A 26 -19.99 0.75 -4.37
C THR A 26 -19.90 -0.74 -4.17
N GLN A 27 -20.33 -1.22 -2.98
CA GLN A 27 -20.50 -2.64 -2.68
C GLN A 27 -19.29 -3.52 -3.05
N LEU A 28 -18.08 -3.06 -2.71
CA LEU A 28 -16.88 -3.86 -2.93
C LEU A 28 -16.81 -4.98 -1.89
N ASP A 29 -16.71 -6.20 -2.38
CA ASP A 29 -16.38 -7.40 -1.60
C ASP A 29 -15.02 -7.92 -2.03
N PHE A 30 -14.10 -8.06 -1.08
CA PHE A 30 -12.81 -8.72 -1.33
C PHE A 30 -12.21 -9.27 -0.05
N VAL A 31 -11.27 -10.17 -0.26
CA VAL A 31 -10.42 -10.74 0.77
C VAL A 31 -8.98 -10.66 0.30
N LEU A 32 -8.08 -10.21 1.16
CA LEU A 32 -6.63 -10.15 0.94
C LEU A 32 -5.96 -11.28 1.73
N GLN A 33 -5.26 -12.14 1.02
CA GLN A 33 -4.61 -13.32 1.59
C GLN A 33 -3.16 -13.03 1.99
N PRO A 34 -2.57 -13.80 2.93
CA PRO A 34 -1.13 -13.80 3.14
C PRO A 34 -0.37 -14.02 1.83
N GLY A 35 0.67 -13.24 1.60
CA GLY A 35 1.50 -13.33 0.40
C GLY A 35 0.99 -12.54 -0.80
N GLU A 36 -0.19 -11.94 -0.71
CA GLU A 36 -0.85 -11.27 -1.84
C GLU A 36 -0.44 -9.81 -1.98
N PHE A 37 -0.19 -9.38 -3.22
CA PHE A 37 -0.03 -7.99 -3.60
C PHE A 37 -1.20 -7.55 -4.49
N LEU A 38 -2.04 -6.63 -4.00
CA LEU A 38 -3.16 -6.03 -4.71
C LEU A 38 -2.78 -4.61 -5.16
N ALA A 39 -2.72 -4.37 -6.46
CA ALA A 39 -2.60 -3.02 -6.99
C ALA A 39 -3.98 -2.38 -7.20
N VAL A 40 -4.08 -1.09 -6.90
CA VAL A 40 -5.28 -0.28 -7.15
C VAL A 40 -4.96 0.74 -8.22
N LEU A 41 -5.63 0.67 -9.35
CA LEU A 41 -5.49 1.58 -10.48
C LEU A 41 -6.77 2.39 -10.70
N GLY A 42 -6.61 3.61 -11.20
CA GLY A 42 -7.73 4.50 -11.52
C GLY A 42 -7.23 5.90 -11.80
N ARG A 43 -8.08 6.69 -12.45
CA ARG A 43 -7.78 8.11 -12.76
C ARG A 43 -7.62 8.93 -11.48
N ASN A 44 -7.01 10.10 -11.59
CA ASN A 44 -7.00 11.07 -10.50
C ASN A 44 -8.45 11.43 -10.12
N GLY A 45 -8.72 11.49 -8.82
CA GLY A 45 -10.08 11.72 -8.29
C GLY A 45 -11.02 10.51 -8.35
N SER A 46 -10.55 9.30 -8.73
CA SER A 46 -11.38 8.09 -8.70
C SER A 46 -11.64 7.53 -7.28
N GLY A 47 -10.99 8.09 -6.25
CA GLY A 47 -11.20 7.70 -4.86
C GLY A 47 -10.22 6.68 -4.31
N LYS A 48 -9.10 6.41 -4.99
CA LYS A 48 -8.05 5.45 -4.54
C LYS A 48 -7.58 5.76 -3.10
N SER A 49 -7.12 6.98 -2.86
CA SER A 49 -6.65 7.41 -1.52
C SER A 49 -7.74 7.32 -0.46
N LEU A 50 -8.97 7.77 -0.78
CA LEU A 50 -10.10 7.67 0.14
C LEU A 50 -10.47 6.22 0.46
N THR A 51 -10.35 5.32 -0.51
CA THR A 51 -10.54 3.88 -0.29
C THR A 51 -9.45 3.31 0.62
N LEU A 52 -8.18 3.67 0.40
CA LEU A 52 -7.10 3.26 1.30
C LEU A 52 -7.29 3.82 2.72
N HIS A 53 -7.68 5.10 2.87
CA HIS A 53 -8.00 5.68 4.18
C HIS A 53 -9.14 4.92 4.88
N THR A 54 -10.15 4.50 4.11
CA THR A 54 -11.26 3.71 4.65
C THR A 54 -10.78 2.31 5.09
N LEU A 55 -9.95 1.66 4.28
CA LEU A 55 -9.34 0.36 4.60
C LEU A 55 -8.37 0.44 5.80
N ALA A 56 -7.73 1.60 6.01
CA ALA A 56 -6.87 1.86 7.18
C ALA A 56 -7.67 2.21 8.46
N GLY A 57 -9.00 2.38 8.37
CA GLY A 57 -9.84 2.82 9.47
C GLY A 57 -9.61 4.28 9.89
N LEU A 58 -9.02 5.08 9.00
CA LEU A 58 -8.83 6.53 9.16
C LEU A 58 -10.08 7.32 8.75
N ARG A 59 -10.95 6.69 7.97
CA ARG A 59 -12.22 7.22 7.50
C ARG A 59 -13.31 6.16 7.65
N ALA A 60 -14.50 6.56 8.08
CA ALA A 60 -15.66 5.67 8.10
C ALA A 60 -16.13 5.38 6.66
N PRO A 61 -16.51 4.12 6.34
CA PRO A 61 -17.16 3.81 5.08
C PRO A 61 -18.54 4.47 4.96
N ALA A 62 -19.00 4.72 3.74
CA ALA A 62 -20.39 5.16 3.50
C ALA A 62 -21.38 4.02 3.80
N SER A 63 -21.01 2.79 3.51
CA SER A 63 -21.71 1.56 3.92
C SER A 63 -20.73 0.37 3.90
N GLY A 64 -21.14 -0.75 4.49
CA GLY A 64 -20.35 -1.95 4.55
C GLY A 64 -19.36 -1.97 5.72
N THR A 65 -18.45 -2.92 5.71
CA THR A 65 -17.53 -3.18 6.83
C THR A 65 -16.15 -3.57 6.32
N VAL A 66 -15.11 -3.02 6.94
CA VAL A 66 -13.71 -3.46 6.77
C VAL A 66 -13.39 -4.46 7.87
N LEU A 67 -12.75 -5.56 7.49
CA LEU A 67 -12.33 -6.65 8.38
C LEU A 67 -10.80 -6.69 8.45
N LEU A 68 -10.23 -6.81 9.64
CA LEU A 68 -8.80 -7.08 9.85
C LEU A 68 -8.67 -8.43 10.55
N GLY A 69 -8.26 -9.46 9.81
CA GLY A 69 -8.46 -10.83 10.21
C GLY A 69 -9.95 -11.16 10.35
N ASP A 70 -10.33 -11.75 11.47
CA ASP A 70 -11.72 -12.16 11.75
C ASP A 70 -12.57 -11.03 12.37
N GLY A 71 -11.95 -9.89 12.75
CA GLY A 71 -12.61 -8.80 13.47
C GLY A 71 -12.98 -7.62 12.57
N ALA A 72 -14.11 -6.95 12.87
CA ALA A 72 -14.43 -5.67 12.25
C ALA A 72 -13.41 -4.61 12.69
N LEU A 73 -12.72 -3.98 11.74
CA LEU A 73 -11.66 -3.00 12.00
C LEU A 73 -12.09 -1.88 12.95
N ALA A 74 -13.33 -1.42 12.81
CA ALA A 74 -13.89 -0.34 13.63
C ALA A 74 -14.04 -0.71 15.12
N GLN A 75 -14.01 -2.00 15.47
CA GLN A 75 -14.15 -2.50 16.83
C GLN A 75 -12.79 -2.81 17.48
N LEU A 76 -11.70 -2.78 16.73
CA LEU A 76 -10.37 -3.10 17.24
C LEU A 76 -9.71 -1.89 17.91
N PRO A 77 -8.95 -2.10 19.01
CA PRO A 77 -8.12 -1.05 19.60
C PRO A 77 -7.10 -0.51 18.60
N ARG A 78 -6.83 0.79 18.63
CA ARG A 78 -5.83 1.42 17.75
C ARG A 78 -4.44 0.79 17.85
N SER A 79 -4.04 0.37 19.04
CA SER A 79 -2.77 -0.33 19.28
C SER A 79 -2.71 -1.69 18.58
N GLU A 80 -3.82 -2.42 18.51
CA GLU A 80 -3.89 -3.68 17.77
C GLU A 80 -3.85 -3.45 16.26
N ILE A 81 -4.61 -2.48 15.76
CA ILE A 81 -4.56 -2.09 14.35
C ILE A 81 -3.12 -1.73 13.97
N ALA A 82 -2.44 -0.87 14.74
CA ALA A 82 -1.09 -0.43 14.45
C ALA A 82 -0.03 -1.56 14.47
N ARG A 83 -0.27 -2.66 15.18
CA ARG A 83 0.61 -3.85 15.12
C ARG A 83 0.41 -4.68 13.86
N ARG A 84 -0.78 -4.61 13.27
CA ARG A 84 -1.19 -5.49 12.17
C ARG A 84 -1.25 -4.80 10.82
N LEU A 85 -1.42 -3.47 10.79
CA LEU A 85 -1.61 -2.69 9.59
C LEU A 85 -0.74 -1.44 9.62
N ALA A 86 0.02 -1.20 8.55
CA ALA A 86 0.75 0.04 8.29
C ALA A 86 0.13 0.79 7.11
N PHE A 87 0.14 2.11 7.18
CA PHE A 87 -0.37 2.97 6.13
C PHE A 87 0.66 4.04 5.72
N LEU A 88 0.96 4.12 4.42
CA LEU A 88 1.74 5.18 3.81
C LEU A 88 0.78 6.17 3.13
N PRO A 89 0.63 7.40 3.62
CA PRO A 89 -0.19 8.41 2.95
C PRO A 89 0.48 8.93 1.67
N GLN A 90 -0.31 9.49 0.76
CA GLN A 90 0.17 10.13 -0.46
C GLN A 90 0.97 11.39 -0.13
N ASP A 91 0.36 12.29 0.63
CA ASP A 91 0.96 13.54 1.07
C ASP A 91 1.68 13.35 2.40
N ARG A 92 2.63 14.23 2.66
CA ARG A 92 3.34 14.30 3.92
C ARG A 92 2.80 15.46 4.71
N GLU A 93 2.52 15.19 5.96
CA GLU A 93 2.47 16.24 6.97
C GLU A 93 3.87 16.86 7.14
N ASP A 94 3.94 18.08 7.62
CA ASP A 94 5.20 18.77 7.93
C ASP A 94 6.14 17.82 8.70
N ALA A 95 7.35 17.69 8.19
CA ALA A 95 8.31 16.76 8.75
C ALA A 95 8.62 17.16 10.22
N LEU A 96 8.38 16.26 11.14
CA LEU A 96 8.84 16.40 12.50
C LEU A 96 10.36 16.68 12.51
N PRO A 97 10.88 17.45 13.47
CA PRO A 97 12.31 17.74 13.59
C PRO A 97 13.09 16.50 14.09
N LEU A 98 12.95 15.39 13.37
CA LEU A 98 13.57 14.10 13.65
C LEU A 98 14.62 13.79 12.59
N SER A 99 15.66 13.07 13.01
CA SER A 99 16.55 12.40 12.06
C SER A 99 15.82 11.27 11.32
N VAL A 100 16.35 10.87 10.18
CA VAL A 100 15.83 9.73 9.39
C VAL A 100 15.80 8.46 10.23
N TYR A 101 16.82 8.25 11.04
CA TYR A 101 16.91 7.09 11.93
C TYR A 101 15.82 7.11 13.02
N GLU A 102 15.66 8.23 13.73
CA GLU A 102 14.61 8.38 14.75
C GLU A 102 13.22 8.18 14.16
N ALA A 103 12.94 8.79 13.02
CA ALA A 103 11.67 8.62 12.32
C ALA A 103 11.41 7.15 11.90
N THR A 104 12.45 6.44 11.47
CA THR A 104 12.33 5.00 11.14
C THR A 104 12.10 4.18 12.41
N LEU A 105 12.77 4.51 13.51
CA LEU A 105 12.62 3.82 14.78
C LEU A 105 11.20 4.00 15.37
N LEU A 106 10.52 5.13 15.11
CA LEU A 106 9.10 5.31 15.46
C LEU A 106 8.20 4.22 14.88
N GLY A 107 8.57 3.58 13.76
CA GLY A 107 7.87 2.41 13.24
C GLY A 107 7.79 1.26 14.24
N ARG A 108 8.70 1.18 15.23
CA ARG A 108 8.69 0.17 16.30
C ARG A 108 7.71 0.47 17.44
N HIS A 109 7.22 1.71 17.53
CA HIS A 109 6.37 2.15 18.63
C HIS A 109 5.19 1.21 18.96
N PRO A 110 4.47 0.61 17.99
CA PRO A 110 3.39 -0.33 18.28
C PRO A 110 3.83 -1.60 19.03
N HIS A 111 5.13 -1.94 18.99
CA HIS A 111 5.71 -3.13 19.61
C HIS A 111 6.35 -2.85 20.97
N ILE A 112 6.57 -1.58 21.30
CA ILE A 112 7.21 -1.17 22.55
C ILE A 112 6.13 -1.00 23.63
N GLY A 113 6.29 -1.66 24.77
CA GLY A 113 5.38 -1.48 25.90
C GLY A 113 5.55 -0.10 26.52
N TRP A 114 4.48 0.47 27.08
CA TRP A 114 4.46 1.83 27.59
C TRP A 114 5.59 2.18 28.60
N LEU A 115 6.05 1.19 29.37
CA LEU A 115 7.12 1.38 30.37
C LEU A 115 8.50 0.96 29.86
N ASN A 116 8.60 0.50 28.62
CA ASN A 116 9.83 -0.01 28.04
C ASN A 116 10.37 0.99 27.02
N GLY A 117 11.69 1.15 26.97
CA GLY A 117 12.38 1.80 25.86
C GLY A 117 12.60 0.83 24.70
N GLU A 118 13.20 1.34 23.63
CA GLU A 118 13.59 0.54 22.46
C GLU A 118 14.64 -0.50 22.85
N SER A 119 14.45 -1.72 22.38
CA SER A 119 15.39 -2.82 22.56
C SER A 119 16.50 -2.81 21.50
N PRO A 120 17.65 -3.48 21.73
CA PRO A 120 18.65 -3.68 20.68
C PRO A 120 18.10 -4.31 19.39
N ARG A 121 17.04 -5.12 19.49
CA ARG A 121 16.33 -5.70 18.35
C ARG A 121 15.59 -4.62 17.55
N ASP A 122 14.93 -3.67 18.21
CA ASP A 122 14.20 -2.59 17.51
C ASP A 122 15.18 -1.71 16.74
N HIS A 123 16.33 -1.39 17.33
CA HIS A 123 17.40 -0.68 16.65
C HIS A 123 17.98 -1.45 15.45
N ALA A 124 18.13 -2.77 15.55
CA ALA A 124 18.60 -3.60 14.44
C ALA A 124 17.59 -3.63 13.29
N ILE A 125 16.27 -3.75 13.59
CA ILE A 125 15.19 -3.73 12.60
C ILE A 125 15.15 -2.37 11.88
N ALA A 126 15.25 -1.26 12.62
CA ALA A 126 15.27 0.07 12.02
C ALA A 126 16.45 0.27 11.07
N ARG A 127 17.65 -0.18 11.42
CA ARG A 127 18.85 -0.11 10.55
C ARG A 127 18.66 -0.96 9.29
N ALA A 128 18.20 -2.19 9.42
CA ALA A 128 17.94 -3.07 8.28
C ALA A 128 16.87 -2.48 7.32
N ALA A 129 15.84 -1.81 7.86
CA ALA A 129 14.85 -1.12 7.07
C ALA A 129 15.42 0.07 6.28
N LEU A 130 16.31 0.86 6.89
CA LEU A 130 17.02 1.95 6.22
C LEU A 130 17.95 1.44 5.10
N GLU A 131 18.68 0.35 5.36
CA GLU A 131 19.52 -0.32 4.37
C GLU A 131 18.68 -0.81 3.18
N ARG A 132 17.55 -1.50 3.47
CA ARG A 132 16.66 -2.03 2.43
C ARG A 132 16.06 -0.94 1.54
N MET A 133 15.82 0.26 2.09
CA MET A 133 15.33 1.42 1.36
C MET A 133 16.44 2.30 0.75
N GLY A 134 17.71 1.95 0.93
CA GLY A 134 18.86 2.67 0.36
C GLY A 134 19.02 4.08 0.95
N VAL A 135 18.64 4.31 2.22
CA VAL A 135 18.75 5.60 2.90
C VAL A 135 19.54 5.52 4.23
N ALA A 136 20.28 4.45 4.45
CA ALA A 136 21.10 4.26 5.66
C ALA A 136 22.16 5.36 5.83
N ASN A 137 22.75 5.83 4.73
CA ASN A 137 23.72 6.94 4.70
C ASN A 137 23.13 8.28 5.14
N CYS A 138 21.80 8.43 5.10
CA CYS A 138 21.08 9.62 5.54
C CYS A 138 20.60 9.52 6.99
N GLY A 139 20.87 8.43 7.71
CA GLY A 139 20.29 8.14 9.03
C GLY A 139 20.40 9.25 10.06
N ALA A 140 21.52 9.96 10.11
CA ALA A 140 21.75 11.08 11.03
C ALA A 140 21.21 12.44 10.54
N ARG A 141 20.77 12.55 9.28
CA ARG A 141 20.24 13.80 8.71
C ARG A 141 18.80 14.03 9.17
N LEU A 142 18.41 15.29 9.31
CA LEU A 142 17.00 15.65 9.55
C LEU A 142 16.15 15.32 8.32
N LEU A 143 14.97 14.77 8.52
CA LEU A 143 14.02 14.44 7.46
C LEU A 143 13.73 15.63 6.53
N ALA A 144 13.58 16.83 7.09
CA ALA A 144 13.30 18.04 6.33
C ALA A 144 14.43 18.45 5.36
N THR A 145 15.66 17.90 5.53
CA THR A 145 16.82 18.22 4.67
C THR A 145 16.99 17.25 3.49
N LEU A 146 16.14 16.23 3.41
CA LEU A 146 16.19 15.21 2.36
C LEU A 146 15.48 15.69 1.09
N SER A 147 15.88 15.15 -0.07
CA SER A 147 15.09 15.25 -1.30
C SER A 147 13.75 14.52 -1.15
N GLY A 148 12.74 14.86 -1.96
CA GLY A 148 11.43 14.22 -1.92
C GLY A 148 11.49 12.69 -2.05
N GLY A 149 12.35 12.20 -2.95
CA GLY A 149 12.57 10.76 -3.12
C GLY A 149 13.24 10.08 -1.93
N GLU A 150 14.28 10.70 -1.33
CA GLU A 150 14.90 10.20 -0.09
C GLU A 150 13.90 10.19 1.06
N GLN A 151 13.14 11.25 1.20
CA GLN A 151 12.09 11.31 2.22
C GLN A 151 11.05 10.21 2.00
N ARG A 152 10.60 9.95 0.75
CA ARG A 152 9.62 8.87 0.46
C ARG A 152 10.17 7.51 0.87
N ARG A 153 11.43 7.22 0.53
CA ARG A 153 12.11 5.99 0.95
C ARG A 153 12.29 5.90 2.46
N ALA A 154 12.61 7.00 3.14
CA ALA A 154 12.70 7.03 4.61
C ALA A 154 11.35 6.71 5.28
N ALA A 155 10.24 7.25 4.77
CA ALA A 155 8.90 6.90 5.27
C ALA A 155 8.60 5.42 5.08
N MET A 156 8.95 4.84 3.93
CA MET A 156 8.78 3.41 3.68
C MET A 156 9.70 2.55 4.56
N ALA A 157 10.90 3.02 4.91
CA ALA A 157 11.72 2.36 5.92
C ALA A 157 11.03 2.28 7.28
N GLY A 158 10.32 3.34 7.69
CA GLY A 158 9.48 3.34 8.90
C GLY A 158 8.37 2.27 8.85
N LEU A 159 7.70 2.10 7.70
CA LEU A 159 6.70 1.05 7.53
C LEU A 159 7.31 -0.35 7.57
N LEU A 160 8.48 -0.55 6.95
CA LEU A 160 9.19 -1.83 7.03
C LEU A 160 9.61 -2.14 8.47
N ALA A 161 10.09 -1.13 9.21
CA ALA A 161 10.45 -1.28 10.62
C ALA A 161 9.23 -1.64 11.51
N GLN A 162 8.03 -1.23 11.14
CA GLN A 162 6.80 -1.58 11.86
C GLN A 162 6.47 -3.08 11.76
N GLU A 163 6.93 -3.79 10.73
CA GLU A 163 6.69 -5.23 10.51
C GLU A 163 5.21 -5.64 10.65
N PRO A 164 4.27 -4.95 10.01
CA PRO A 164 2.85 -5.31 10.08
C PRO A 164 2.54 -6.54 9.21
N GLN A 165 1.32 -7.06 9.35
CA GLN A 165 0.79 -8.11 8.47
C GLN A 165 0.26 -7.53 7.15
N VAL A 166 -0.21 -6.28 7.15
CA VAL A 166 -0.80 -5.59 5.99
C VAL A 166 -0.13 -4.24 5.78
N TYR A 167 0.30 -3.97 4.57
CA TYR A 167 0.79 -2.67 4.13
C TYR A 167 -0.23 -2.02 3.19
N LEU A 168 -0.68 -0.82 3.51
CA LEU A 168 -1.48 0.03 2.64
C LEU A 168 -0.61 1.19 2.17
N LEU A 169 -0.38 1.28 0.87
CA LEU A 169 0.58 2.21 0.28
C LEU A 169 -0.13 3.14 -0.71
N ASP A 170 -0.26 4.41 -0.37
CA ASP A 170 -0.84 5.39 -1.28
C ASP A 170 0.26 6.03 -2.13
N GLU A 171 0.26 5.70 -3.43
CA GLU A 171 1.20 6.18 -4.44
C GLU A 171 2.68 6.04 -4.01
N PRO A 172 3.15 4.84 -3.62
CA PRO A 172 4.49 4.66 -3.03
C PRO A 172 5.62 5.04 -3.99
N THR A 173 5.37 5.03 -5.29
CA THR A 173 6.36 5.29 -6.35
C THR A 173 6.46 6.74 -6.79
N ASN A 174 5.61 7.63 -6.26
CA ASN A 174 5.65 9.05 -6.61
C ASN A 174 6.97 9.70 -6.19
N HIS A 175 7.47 10.61 -7.03
CA HIS A 175 8.72 11.35 -6.84
C HIS A 175 9.99 10.47 -6.82
N LEU A 176 9.89 9.22 -7.26
CA LEU A 176 11.02 8.31 -7.43
C LEU A 176 11.38 8.18 -8.91
N ASP A 177 12.68 8.07 -9.20
CA ASP A 177 13.13 7.66 -10.52
C ASP A 177 12.78 6.19 -10.82
N PRO A 178 12.80 5.77 -12.10
CA PRO A 178 12.37 4.43 -12.49
C PRO A 178 13.10 3.28 -11.77
N HIS A 179 14.37 3.46 -11.43
CA HIS A 179 15.13 2.45 -10.70
C HIS A 179 14.57 2.27 -9.29
N HIS A 180 14.42 3.37 -8.54
CA HIS A 180 13.90 3.34 -7.19
C HIS A 180 12.41 2.94 -7.12
N GLN A 181 11.59 3.27 -8.15
CA GLN A 181 10.20 2.80 -8.22
C GLN A 181 10.12 1.27 -8.19
N VAL A 182 10.98 0.62 -8.98
CA VAL A 182 11.04 -0.83 -9.04
C VAL A 182 11.55 -1.42 -7.72
N ASP A 183 12.64 -0.87 -7.18
CA ASP A 183 13.27 -1.37 -5.95
C ASP A 183 12.32 -1.33 -4.75
N VAL A 184 11.56 -0.25 -4.63
CA VAL A 184 10.54 -0.10 -3.57
C VAL A 184 9.46 -1.16 -3.70
N LEU A 185 8.90 -1.36 -4.90
CA LEU A 185 7.86 -2.38 -5.10
C LEU A 185 8.39 -3.80 -4.84
N LEU A 186 9.64 -4.08 -5.23
CA LEU A 186 10.28 -5.36 -4.93
C LEU A 186 10.47 -5.58 -3.42
N ALA A 187 10.82 -4.53 -2.66
CA ALA A 187 10.94 -4.63 -1.21
C ALA A 187 9.61 -5.03 -0.55
N PHE A 188 8.49 -4.46 -0.99
CA PHE A 188 7.18 -4.87 -0.49
C PHE A 188 6.76 -6.25 -1.03
N ARG A 189 7.17 -6.64 -2.22
CA ARG A 189 6.96 -8.00 -2.73
C ARG A 189 7.72 -9.05 -1.89
N GLU A 190 8.91 -8.72 -1.41
CA GLU A 190 9.64 -9.56 -0.45
C GLU A 190 8.86 -9.73 0.87
N ARG A 191 8.16 -8.68 1.34
CA ARG A 191 7.29 -8.79 2.52
C ARG A 191 6.10 -9.70 2.26
N CYS A 192 5.52 -9.66 1.04
CA CYS A 192 4.51 -10.64 0.64
C CYS A 192 5.07 -12.07 0.68
N ALA A 193 6.25 -12.31 0.11
CA ALA A 193 6.88 -13.63 0.16
C ALA A 193 7.14 -14.13 1.60
N ALA A 194 7.28 -13.20 2.57
CA ALA A 194 7.40 -13.49 4.00
C ALA A 194 6.02 -13.64 4.71
N GLY A 195 4.91 -13.62 3.97
CA GLY A 195 3.56 -13.85 4.50
C GLY A 195 2.76 -12.58 4.85
N ALA A 196 3.31 -11.39 4.67
CA ALA A 196 2.52 -10.16 4.73
C ALA A 196 1.64 -10.01 3.48
N ALA A 197 0.78 -8.99 3.46
CA ALA A 197 0.04 -8.61 2.26
C ALA A 197 0.15 -7.11 2.01
N VAL A 198 0.02 -6.70 0.76
CA VAL A 198 0.18 -5.31 0.31
C VAL A 198 -1.03 -4.88 -0.51
N ILE A 199 -1.55 -3.69 -0.25
CA ILE A 199 -2.41 -2.95 -1.19
C ILE A 199 -1.66 -1.66 -1.54
N ALA A 200 -1.41 -1.42 -2.83
CA ALA A 200 -0.75 -0.21 -3.29
C ALA A 200 -1.56 0.49 -4.40
N THR A 201 -1.80 1.79 -4.25
CA THR A 201 -2.29 2.59 -5.38
C THR A 201 -1.13 2.90 -6.31
N LEU A 202 -1.32 2.69 -7.59
CA LEU A 202 -0.32 2.94 -8.62
C LEU A 202 -0.94 3.75 -9.77
N HIS A 203 -0.11 4.50 -10.50
CA HIS A 203 -0.52 5.21 -11.71
C HIS A 203 -0.12 4.45 -12.98
N ASP A 204 0.98 3.72 -12.93
CA ASP A 204 1.51 2.99 -14.08
C ASP A 204 1.04 1.52 -14.07
N PRO A 205 0.23 1.10 -15.08
CA PRO A 205 -0.18 -0.29 -15.23
C PRO A 205 1.00 -1.26 -15.43
N ALA A 206 2.14 -0.80 -15.97
CA ALA A 206 3.32 -1.64 -16.14
C ALA A 206 3.98 -1.97 -14.79
N LEU A 207 3.96 -1.05 -13.82
CA LEU A 207 4.39 -1.33 -12.46
C LEU A 207 3.43 -2.31 -11.75
N ALA A 208 2.11 -2.16 -11.97
CA ALA A 208 1.12 -3.09 -11.44
C ALA A 208 1.30 -4.50 -12.03
N GLU A 209 1.50 -4.63 -13.34
CA GLU A 209 1.80 -5.90 -14.03
C GLU A 209 3.04 -6.60 -13.44
N ARG A 210 4.02 -5.81 -13.01
CA ARG A 210 5.29 -6.32 -12.49
C ARG A 210 5.20 -6.90 -11.08
N CYS A 211 4.35 -6.33 -10.22
CA CYS A 211 4.35 -6.62 -8.79
C CYS A 211 3.05 -7.23 -8.25
N ALA A 212 1.91 -7.04 -8.92
CA ALA A 212 0.63 -7.41 -8.37
C ALA A 212 0.18 -8.82 -8.79
N ASP A 213 -0.42 -9.54 -7.84
CA ASP A 213 -1.15 -10.79 -8.10
C ASP A 213 -2.56 -10.48 -8.61
N ARG A 214 -3.20 -9.45 -8.02
CA ARG A 214 -4.53 -8.96 -8.38
C ARG A 214 -4.52 -7.46 -8.57
N VAL A 215 -5.49 -6.99 -9.34
CA VAL A 215 -5.68 -5.56 -9.61
C VAL A 215 -7.14 -5.18 -9.39
N LEU A 216 -7.33 -4.06 -8.67
CA LEU A 216 -8.61 -3.37 -8.54
C LEU A 216 -8.58 -2.13 -9.44
N LEU A 217 -9.43 -2.09 -10.47
CA LEU A 217 -9.68 -0.92 -11.29
C LEU A 217 -10.84 -0.11 -10.69
N MET A 218 -10.63 1.20 -10.44
CA MET A 218 -11.63 2.12 -9.89
C MET A 218 -11.98 3.19 -10.91
N HIS A 219 -13.22 3.20 -11.41
CA HIS A 219 -13.69 4.18 -12.40
C HIS A 219 -14.06 5.54 -11.80
N GLY A 220 -14.31 5.59 -10.48
CA GLY A 220 -14.64 6.82 -9.76
C GLY A 220 -16.10 7.27 -9.93
N ASP A 221 -16.96 6.40 -10.38
CA ASP A 221 -18.42 6.57 -10.52
C ASP A 221 -19.19 5.44 -9.81
N GLY A 222 -18.55 4.81 -8.85
CA GLY A 222 -19.08 3.65 -8.14
C GLY A 222 -18.68 2.31 -8.74
N ARG A 223 -18.36 2.26 -10.03
CA ARG A 223 -17.96 1.02 -10.73
C ARG A 223 -16.52 0.65 -10.42
N TRP A 224 -16.29 -0.65 -10.35
CA TRP A 224 -14.97 -1.22 -10.16
C TRP A 224 -14.86 -2.60 -10.83
N ARG A 225 -13.63 -3.06 -11.03
CA ARG A 225 -13.32 -4.42 -11.47
C ARG A 225 -12.14 -4.96 -10.67
N LEU A 226 -12.29 -6.14 -10.11
CA LEU A 226 -11.26 -6.83 -9.34
C LEU A 226 -11.01 -8.20 -9.95
N GLY A 227 -9.74 -8.56 -10.14
CA GLY A 227 -9.37 -9.88 -10.66
C GLY A 227 -7.86 -10.09 -10.69
N ALA A 228 -7.42 -11.25 -11.19
CA ALA A 228 -6.00 -11.51 -11.37
C ALA A 228 -5.38 -10.47 -12.33
N ALA A 229 -4.16 -10.03 -12.04
CA ALA A 229 -3.49 -8.98 -12.81
C ALA A 229 -3.46 -9.30 -14.32
N ARG A 230 -3.13 -10.55 -14.67
CA ARG A 230 -3.10 -11.02 -16.08
C ARG A 230 -4.43 -10.90 -16.81
N ASP A 231 -5.57 -10.97 -16.09
CA ASP A 231 -6.91 -10.98 -16.69
C ASP A 231 -7.52 -9.57 -16.76
N VAL A 232 -7.18 -8.73 -15.77
CA VAL A 232 -7.72 -7.38 -15.63
C VAL A 232 -6.88 -6.34 -16.37
N LEU A 233 -5.56 -6.50 -16.39
CA LEU A 233 -4.66 -5.62 -17.16
C LEU A 233 -4.67 -6.02 -18.62
N ASN A 234 -5.51 -5.37 -19.41
CA ASN A 234 -5.56 -5.48 -20.86
C ASN A 234 -5.95 -4.14 -21.49
N ALA A 235 -5.71 -4.01 -22.81
CA ALA A 235 -5.94 -2.76 -23.53
C ALA A 235 -7.39 -2.26 -23.43
N ALA A 236 -8.39 -3.14 -23.46
CA ALA A 236 -9.80 -2.77 -23.41
C ALA A 236 -10.19 -2.18 -22.05
N GLU A 237 -9.85 -2.87 -20.96
CA GLU A 237 -10.15 -2.43 -19.60
C GLU A 237 -9.43 -1.12 -19.25
N LEU A 238 -8.15 -1.00 -19.63
CA LEU A 238 -7.36 0.21 -19.40
C LEU A 238 -7.85 1.38 -20.25
N SER A 239 -8.28 1.14 -21.49
CA SER A 239 -8.91 2.17 -22.33
C SER A 239 -10.20 2.69 -21.70
N ALA A 240 -11.04 1.81 -21.16
CA ALA A 240 -12.26 2.20 -20.45
C ALA A 240 -11.93 2.96 -19.15
N LEU A 241 -10.92 2.52 -18.39
CA LEU A 241 -10.49 3.15 -17.14
C LEU A 241 -9.99 4.58 -17.37
N TYR A 242 -9.07 4.76 -18.34
CA TYR A 242 -8.39 6.04 -18.59
C TYR A 242 -9.14 6.93 -19.59
N SER A 243 -10.21 6.44 -20.23
CA SER A 243 -10.94 7.14 -21.29
C SER A 243 -10.02 7.57 -22.45
N THR A 244 -9.04 6.73 -22.75
CA THR A 244 -8.02 6.94 -23.80
C THR A 244 -7.72 5.60 -24.43
N PRO A 245 -7.69 5.47 -25.76
CA PRO A 245 -7.28 4.24 -26.39
C PRO A 245 -5.92 3.78 -25.88
N MET A 246 -5.82 2.54 -25.44
CA MET A 246 -4.59 1.94 -24.95
C MET A 246 -4.19 0.77 -25.85
N GLN A 247 -2.88 0.60 -25.99
CA GLN A 247 -2.29 -0.55 -26.69
C GLN A 247 -1.47 -1.38 -25.73
N GLU A 248 -1.53 -2.68 -25.90
CA GLU A 248 -0.68 -3.63 -25.19
C GLU A 248 0.55 -3.95 -26.04
N LEU A 249 1.72 -3.77 -25.44
CA LEU A 249 3.00 -4.17 -26.01
C LEU A 249 3.56 -5.33 -25.20
N SER A 250 4.02 -6.36 -25.88
CA SER A 250 4.66 -7.51 -25.25
C SER A 250 6.10 -7.64 -25.71
N GLY A 251 7.02 -7.80 -24.74
CA GLY A 251 8.45 -7.99 -25.01
C GLY A 251 9.21 -8.49 -23.79
N ALA A 252 10.24 -9.29 -24.02
CA ALA A 252 11.09 -9.86 -22.97
C ALA A 252 10.30 -10.56 -21.84
N GLY A 253 9.16 -11.21 -22.17
CA GLY A 253 8.31 -11.91 -21.23
C GLY A 253 7.46 -11.00 -20.33
N ARG A 254 7.32 -9.71 -20.69
CA ARG A 254 6.54 -8.69 -19.94
C ARG A 254 5.57 -7.97 -20.88
N ARG A 255 4.52 -7.41 -20.27
CA ARG A 255 3.55 -6.54 -20.92
C ARG A 255 3.72 -5.10 -20.47
N ALA A 256 3.53 -4.16 -21.37
CA ALA A 256 3.44 -2.75 -21.10
C ALA A 256 2.19 -2.19 -21.81
N PHE A 257 1.64 -1.12 -21.28
CA PHE A 257 0.42 -0.51 -21.78
C PHE A 257 0.69 0.96 -22.05
N ILE A 258 0.50 1.38 -23.28
CA ILE A 258 0.75 2.77 -23.72
C ILE A 258 -0.51 3.34 -24.37
N PRO A 259 -0.71 4.66 -24.30
CA PRO A 259 -1.70 5.33 -25.14
C PRO A 259 -1.46 5.03 -26.63
N ALA A 260 -2.53 4.80 -27.39
CA ALA A 260 -2.48 4.49 -28.82
C ALA A 260 -2.25 5.75 -29.68
#